data_2699e56e7b4403900267b974514f5313
#
_entry.id   2699e56e7b4403900267b974514f5313
#
_cell.length_a   1.000
_cell.length_b   1.000
_cell.length_c   1.000
_cell.angle_alpha   90.00
_cell.angle_beta   90.00
_cell.angle_gamma   90.00
#
_symmetry.space_group_name_H-M   'P 1'
#
loop_
_entity.id
_entity.type
_entity.pdbx_description
1 polymer ?
#
loop_
_entity_poly.entity_id
_entity_poly.type
_entity_poly.pdbx_seq_one_letter_code
_entity_poly.pdbx_strand_id
1 'polypeptide(L)'
;MVSTNNTCRSFIAESLLRQLLLDAHQKNIEVISRGLVVLFPEPVHVKAADMVIQKCGIESLDFQSAQLTQEEVEQSDLILTMTEEQKEKILEEYHGYKEIATLNEYASVEGAIIDPYGMEDDDYERCFEQIAHLVKKIWEERLGGNEMIGIGSDHGGYALKQAVIKHLEDKGYAV
;
A
#
# COMPACT_ATOMS: atom_id res chain seq x y z
N MET A 1 -3.72 -3.05 -5.64
CA MET A 1 -2.29 -3.07 -6.05
C MET A 1 -2.08 -4.12 -7.13
N VAL A 2 -1.51 -3.80 -8.28
CA VAL A 2 -1.39 -4.74 -9.40
C VAL A 2 0.05 -4.84 -9.90
N SER A 3 0.53 -6.06 -10.12
CA SER A 3 1.80 -6.38 -10.77
C SER A 3 1.60 -7.49 -11.81
N THR A 4 2.66 -7.98 -12.43
CA THR A 4 2.52 -9.01 -13.48
C THR A 4 1.97 -10.32 -12.91
N ASN A 5 2.63 -10.93 -11.93
CA ASN A 5 2.31 -12.25 -11.39
C ASN A 5 1.83 -12.27 -9.92
N ASN A 6 1.74 -11.11 -9.26
CA ASN A 6 1.27 -10.94 -7.88
C ASN A 6 2.10 -11.69 -6.80
N THR A 7 3.35 -12.03 -7.06
CA THR A 7 4.17 -12.79 -6.10
C THR A 7 5.22 -11.96 -5.38
N CYS A 8 5.41 -10.68 -5.74
CA CYS A 8 6.45 -9.81 -5.15
C CYS A 8 5.94 -8.37 -4.97
N ARG A 9 6.10 -7.49 -5.96
CA ARG A 9 5.89 -6.03 -5.83
C ARG A 9 4.52 -5.62 -5.33
N SER A 10 3.45 -6.14 -5.94
CA SER A 10 2.07 -5.81 -5.52
C SER A 10 1.73 -6.35 -4.14
N PHE A 11 2.29 -7.52 -3.77
CA PHE A 11 2.18 -8.08 -2.44
C PHE A 11 2.89 -7.21 -1.39
N ILE A 12 4.12 -6.74 -1.67
CA ILE A 12 4.85 -5.82 -0.78
C ILE A 12 4.04 -4.53 -0.57
N ALA A 13 3.54 -3.94 -1.65
CA ALA A 13 2.74 -2.71 -1.58
C ALA A 13 1.44 -2.88 -0.79
N GLU A 14 0.73 -3.99 -0.98
CA GLU A 14 -0.46 -4.34 -0.19
C GLU A 14 -0.12 -4.49 1.29
N SER A 15 0.91 -5.27 1.62
CA SER A 15 1.31 -5.55 3.00
C SER A 15 1.69 -4.29 3.76
N LEU A 16 2.47 -3.40 3.13
CA LEU A 16 2.88 -2.13 3.72
C LEU A 16 1.70 -1.19 3.94
N LEU A 17 0.80 -1.05 2.97
CA LEU A 17 -0.34 -0.17 3.14
C LEU A 17 -1.33 -0.73 4.17
N ARG A 18 -1.57 -2.04 4.18
CA ARG A 18 -2.39 -2.68 5.22
C ARG A 18 -1.83 -2.45 6.63
N GLN A 19 -0.51 -2.52 6.80
CA GLN A 19 0.12 -2.23 8.09
C GLN A 19 -0.12 -0.79 8.52
N LEU A 20 0.07 0.19 7.64
CA LEU A 20 -0.21 1.61 7.94
C LEU A 20 -1.68 1.85 8.30
N LEU A 21 -2.61 1.21 7.60
CA LEU A 21 -4.05 1.28 7.90
C LEU A 21 -4.39 0.69 9.27
N LEU A 22 -3.76 -0.44 9.62
CA LEU A 22 -3.94 -1.09 10.93
C LEU A 22 -3.40 -0.21 12.06
N ASP A 23 -2.20 0.34 11.92
CA ASP A 23 -1.56 1.21 12.90
C ASP A 23 -2.38 2.50 13.15
N ALA A 24 -2.99 3.03 12.10
CA ALA A 24 -3.88 4.20 12.17
C ALA A 24 -5.33 3.86 12.52
N HIS A 25 -5.67 2.60 12.78
CA HIS A 25 -7.03 2.13 13.04
C HIS A 25 -8.06 2.50 11.94
N GLN A 26 -7.59 2.68 10.70
CA GLN A 26 -8.43 2.97 9.54
C GLN A 26 -9.12 1.69 9.05
N LYS A 27 -10.46 1.72 9.03
CA LYS A 27 -11.29 0.58 8.62
C LYS A 27 -12.05 0.80 7.31
N ASN A 28 -11.94 2.00 6.76
CA ASN A 28 -12.73 2.42 5.60
C ASN A 28 -12.03 2.12 4.26
N ILE A 29 -10.78 1.67 4.32
CA ILE A 29 -9.98 1.36 3.13
C ILE A 29 -9.67 -0.12 3.15
N GLU A 30 -10.10 -0.81 2.11
CA GLU A 30 -9.72 -2.18 1.83
C GLU A 30 -8.62 -2.20 0.77
N VAL A 31 -7.57 -2.98 0.99
CA VAL A 31 -6.45 -3.11 0.07
C VAL A 31 -6.29 -4.57 -0.32
N ILE A 32 -6.26 -4.82 -1.62
CA ILE A 32 -5.97 -6.14 -2.18
C ILE A 32 -4.86 -6.02 -3.23
N SER A 33 -4.17 -7.11 -3.50
CA SER A 33 -3.25 -7.19 -4.64
C SER A 33 -3.62 -8.29 -5.61
N ARG A 34 -3.30 -8.07 -6.90
CA ARG A 34 -3.62 -8.98 -8.01
C ARG A 34 -2.49 -9.00 -9.04
N GLY A 35 -2.50 -10.04 -9.86
CA GLY A 35 -1.63 -10.17 -11.02
C GLY A 35 -2.38 -10.01 -12.34
N LEU A 36 -1.69 -9.56 -13.36
CA LEU A 36 -2.22 -9.49 -14.73
C LEU A 36 -2.10 -10.83 -15.46
N VAL A 37 -1.16 -11.69 -15.03
CA VAL A 37 -0.95 -13.03 -15.61
C VAL A 37 -0.67 -14.00 -14.47
N VAL A 38 -1.71 -14.66 -13.98
CA VAL A 38 -1.62 -15.68 -12.92
C VAL A 38 -2.28 -16.95 -13.44
N LEU A 39 -1.47 -17.84 -13.99
CA LEU A 39 -1.94 -19.11 -14.54
C LEU A 39 -2.37 -20.11 -13.46
N PHE A 40 -1.65 -20.10 -12.34
CA PHE A 40 -1.93 -20.89 -11.14
C PHE A 40 -1.66 -20.06 -9.90
N PRO A 41 -2.42 -20.24 -8.80
CA PRO A 41 -2.11 -19.63 -7.52
C PRO A 41 -0.72 -20.06 -7.05
N GLU A 42 0.13 -19.08 -6.74
CA GLU A 42 1.47 -19.31 -6.23
C GLU A 42 1.65 -18.58 -4.90
N PRO A 43 2.45 -19.12 -3.98
CA PRO A 43 2.81 -18.39 -2.75
C PRO A 43 3.64 -17.15 -3.10
N VAL A 44 3.73 -16.24 -2.16
CA VAL A 44 4.63 -15.10 -2.29
C VAL A 44 6.08 -15.58 -2.48
N HIS A 45 6.84 -14.84 -3.28
CA HIS A 45 8.27 -15.12 -3.46
C HIS A 45 9.02 -15.02 -2.13
N VAL A 46 9.87 -15.99 -1.81
CA VAL A 46 10.53 -16.15 -0.50
C VAL A 46 11.22 -14.86 -0.04
N LYS A 47 12.01 -14.22 -0.92
CA LYS A 47 12.71 -12.97 -0.57
C LYS A 47 11.73 -11.83 -0.24
N ALA A 48 10.61 -11.73 -0.94
CA ALA A 48 9.58 -10.73 -0.64
C ALA A 48 8.85 -11.02 0.67
N ALA A 49 8.56 -12.29 0.95
CA ALA A 49 7.98 -12.74 2.21
C ALA A 49 8.89 -12.42 3.39
N ASP A 50 10.17 -12.78 3.30
CA ASP A 50 11.17 -12.54 4.36
C ASP A 50 11.30 -11.05 4.67
N MET A 51 11.32 -10.19 3.67
CA MET A 51 11.37 -8.73 3.87
C MET A 51 10.14 -8.18 4.58
N VAL A 52 8.95 -8.60 4.17
CA VAL A 52 7.70 -8.18 4.80
C VAL A 52 7.64 -8.68 6.26
N ILE A 53 8.02 -9.93 6.51
CA ILE A 53 8.09 -10.48 7.88
C ILE A 53 9.08 -9.68 8.75
N GLN A 54 10.28 -9.46 8.27
CA GLN A 54 11.33 -8.79 9.04
C GLN A 54 11.05 -7.29 9.28
N LYS A 55 10.54 -6.60 8.25
CA LYS A 55 10.37 -5.13 8.30
C LYS A 55 8.98 -4.70 8.78
N CYS A 56 7.95 -5.54 8.63
CA CYS A 56 6.58 -5.24 9.05
C CYS A 56 6.12 -6.03 10.28
N GLY A 57 6.92 -7.00 10.76
CA GLY A 57 6.57 -7.81 11.95
C GLY A 57 5.40 -8.78 11.72
N ILE A 58 5.14 -9.16 10.47
CA ILE A 58 4.05 -10.09 10.13
C ILE A 58 4.53 -11.53 10.41
N GLU A 59 3.86 -12.23 11.33
CA GLU A 59 4.29 -13.56 11.75
C GLU A 59 3.88 -14.70 10.81
N SER A 60 2.83 -14.51 10.02
CA SER A 60 2.28 -15.53 9.13
C SER A 60 1.76 -14.92 7.84
N LEU A 61 2.11 -15.53 6.72
CA LEU A 61 1.67 -15.13 5.39
C LEU A 61 0.84 -16.26 4.76
N ASP A 62 -0.47 -16.19 4.90
CA ASP A 62 -1.42 -17.03 4.14
C ASP A 62 -1.80 -16.25 2.87
N PHE A 63 -0.86 -16.23 1.91
CA PHE A 63 -1.02 -15.51 0.65
C PHE A 63 -0.91 -16.44 -0.54
N GLN A 64 -1.82 -16.26 -1.48
CA GLN A 64 -1.78 -16.90 -2.80
C GLN A 64 -2.00 -15.82 -3.87
N SER A 65 -1.17 -15.85 -4.90
CA SER A 65 -1.35 -14.96 -6.03
C SER A 65 -2.70 -15.21 -6.71
N ALA A 66 -3.34 -14.14 -7.17
CA ALA A 66 -4.63 -14.20 -7.83
C ALA A 66 -4.68 -13.29 -9.06
N GLN A 67 -5.37 -13.76 -10.10
CA GLN A 67 -5.62 -13.01 -11.33
C GLN A 67 -6.55 -11.83 -11.05
N LEU A 68 -6.24 -10.65 -11.59
CA LEU A 68 -7.16 -9.52 -11.62
C LEU A 68 -8.40 -9.89 -12.42
N THR A 69 -9.58 -9.57 -11.90
CA THR A 69 -10.85 -9.83 -12.57
C THR A 69 -11.53 -8.54 -13.01
N GLN A 70 -12.39 -8.62 -14.01
CA GLN A 70 -13.20 -7.49 -14.47
C GLN A 70 -14.09 -6.92 -13.34
N GLU A 71 -14.67 -7.79 -12.53
CA GLU A 71 -15.50 -7.39 -11.40
C GLU A 71 -14.71 -6.57 -10.36
N GLU A 72 -13.49 -7.00 -10.03
CA GLU A 72 -12.61 -6.26 -9.10
C GLU A 72 -12.19 -4.90 -9.66
N VAL A 73 -11.97 -4.80 -10.99
CA VAL A 73 -11.69 -3.52 -11.65
C VAL A 73 -12.85 -2.55 -11.50
N GLU A 74 -14.08 -3.00 -11.75
CA GLU A 74 -15.29 -2.18 -11.64
C GLU A 74 -15.61 -1.77 -10.19
N GLN A 75 -15.33 -2.64 -9.22
CA GLN A 75 -15.57 -2.38 -7.79
C GLN A 75 -14.50 -1.51 -7.16
N SER A 76 -13.29 -1.49 -7.72
CA SER A 76 -12.17 -0.72 -7.15
C SER A 76 -12.37 0.78 -7.33
N ASP A 77 -12.12 1.55 -6.28
CA ASP A 77 -12.08 3.01 -6.36
C ASP A 77 -10.77 3.49 -6.97
N LEU A 78 -9.66 2.78 -6.71
CA LEU A 78 -8.33 3.12 -7.18
C LEU A 78 -7.55 1.84 -7.52
N ILE A 79 -6.92 1.82 -8.69
CA ILE A 79 -6.01 0.76 -9.13
C ILE A 79 -4.61 1.34 -9.25
N LEU A 80 -3.66 0.75 -8.51
CA LEU A 80 -2.26 1.16 -8.54
C LEU A 80 -1.40 0.04 -9.12
N THR A 81 -0.70 0.33 -10.22
CA THR A 81 0.21 -0.60 -10.89
C THR A 81 1.67 -0.32 -10.52
N MET A 82 2.53 -1.31 -10.71
CA MET A 82 3.96 -1.18 -10.41
C MET A 82 4.73 -0.56 -11.59
N THR A 83 4.20 -0.69 -12.82
CA THR A 83 4.83 -0.13 -14.02
C THR A 83 3.79 0.46 -14.97
N GLU A 84 4.24 1.31 -15.91
CA GLU A 84 3.38 1.89 -16.93
C GLU A 84 2.82 0.83 -17.89
N GLU A 85 3.62 -0.17 -18.28
CA GLU A 85 3.15 -1.25 -19.14
C GLU A 85 2.00 -2.04 -18.52
N GLN A 86 2.01 -2.20 -17.18
CA GLN A 86 0.92 -2.86 -16.47
C GLN A 86 -0.35 -2.00 -16.48
N LYS A 87 -0.20 -0.69 -16.35
CA LYS A 87 -1.31 0.27 -16.44
C LYS A 87 -1.91 0.25 -17.84
N GLU A 88 -1.08 0.38 -18.89
CA GLU A 88 -1.51 0.31 -20.28
C GLU A 88 -2.28 -0.99 -20.56
N LYS A 89 -1.77 -2.11 -20.10
CA LYS A 89 -2.44 -3.41 -20.27
C LYS A 89 -3.82 -3.45 -19.60
N ILE A 90 -3.99 -2.86 -18.42
CA ILE A 90 -5.32 -2.76 -17.80
C ILE A 90 -6.24 -1.86 -18.62
N LEU A 91 -5.74 -0.73 -19.12
CA LEU A 91 -6.53 0.17 -19.97
C LEU A 91 -6.99 -0.47 -21.28
N GLU A 92 -6.21 -1.41 -21.81
CA GLU A 92 -6.54 -2.15 -23.05
C GLU A 92 -7.50 -3.32 -22.83
N GLU A 93 -7.31 -4.08 -21.73
CA GLU A 93 -8.01 -5.35 -21.51
C GLU A 93 -9.25 -5.24 -20.62
N TYR A 94 -9.36 -4.18 -19.80
CA TYR A 94 -10.44 -4.00 -18.82
C TYR A 94 -11.20 -2.69 -19.06
N HIS A 95 -12.40 -2.61 -18.51
CA HIS A 95 -13.25 -1.41 -18.59
C HIS A 95 -13.94 -1.11 -17.25
N GLY A 96 -14.57 0.06 -17.12
CA GLY A 96 -15.30 0.44 -15.92
C GLY A 96 -14.45 0.83 -14.72
N TYR A 97 -13.13 0.97 -14.88
CA TYR A 97 -12.26 1.49 -13.83
C TYR A 97 -12.59 2.95 -13.49
N LYS A 98 -12.49 3.32 -12.22
CA LYS A 98 -12.74 4.70 -11.75
C LYS A 98 -11.47 5.53 -11.84
N GLU A 99 -10.40 5.07 -11.21
CA GLU A 99 -9.09 5.72 -11.23
C GLU A 99 -7.99 4.66 -11.37
N ILE A 100 -7.02 4.92 -12.24
CA ILE A 100 -5.85 4.06 -12.44
C ILE A 100 -4.59 4.91 -12.59
N ALA A 101 -3.53 4.55 -11.88
CA ALA A 101 -2.21 5.19 -11.95
C ALA A 101 -1.12 4.17 -11.66
N THR A 102 0.14 4.48 -11.98
CA THR A 102 1.25 3.77 -11.37
C THR A 102 1.45 4.23 -9.92
N LEU A 103 2.10 3.42 -9.11
CA LEU A 103 2.43 3.79 -7.73
C LEU A 103 3.27 5.07 -7.68
N ASN A 104 4.19 5.23 -8.64
CA ASN A 104 5.01 6.42 -8.79
C ASN A 104 4.19 7.67 -9.15
N GLU A 105 3.31 7.58 -10.15
CA GLU A 105 2.43 8.68 -10.56
C GLU A 105 1.54 9.14 -9.39
N TYR A 106 0.92 8.18 -8.72
CA TYR A 106 0.01 8.49 -7.61
C TYR A 106 0.73 9.11 -6.42
N ALA A 107 1.99 8.73 -6.19
CA ALA A 107 2.86 9.34 -5.19
C ALA A 107 3.48 10.68 -5.64
N SER A 108 3.28 11.10 -6.90
CA SER A 108 3.95 12.26 -7.51
C SER A 108 5.49 12.18 -7.39
N VAL A 109 6.03 11.01 -7.70
CA VAL A 109 7.47 10.71 -7.69
C VAL A 109 7.89 10.21 -9.07
N GLU A 110 8.92 10.81 -9.65
CA GLU A 110 9.47 10.35 -10.92
C GLU A 110 10.19 9.00 -10.80
N GLY A 111 10.22 8.23 -11.89
CA GLY A 111 10.91 6.96 -11.96
C GLY A 111 9.97 5.77 -12.14
N ALA A 112 10.54 4.57 -12.02
CA ALA A 112 9.82 3.31 -12.14
C ALA A 112 10.28 2.33 -11.05
N ILE A 113 9.38 1.43 -10.63
CA ILE A 113 9.71 0.36 -9.71
C ILE A 113 10.41 -0.75 -10.48
N ILE A 114 11.64 -1.04 -10.10
CA ILE A 114 12.45 -2.10 -10.71
C ILE A 114 11.85 -3.47 -10.35
N ASP A 115 11.79 -4.38 -11.32
CA ASP A 115 11.40 -5.78 -11.05
C ASP A 115 12.63 -6.56 -10.56
N PRO A 116 12.67 -7.02 -9.29
CA PRO A 116 13.82 -7.71 -8.75
C PRO A 116 13.86 -9.20 -9.14
N TYR A 117 12.90 -9.69 -9.92
CA TYR A 117 12.80 -11.11 -10.27
C TYR A 117 14.07 -11.62 -10.95
N GLY A 118 14.68 -12.67 -10.39
CA GLY A 118 15.93 -13.25 -10.89
C GLY A 118 17.20 -12.46 -10.57
N MET A 119 17.09 -11.39 -9.78
CA MET A 119 18.21 -10.55 -9.34
C MET A 119 18.72 -10.94 -7.93
N GLU A 120 19.74 -10.23 -7.47
CA GLU A 120 20.38 -10.47 -6.16
C GLU A 120 19.53 -9.93 -4.98
N ASP A 121 19.94 -10.24 -3.76
CA ASP A 121 19.22 -9.83 -2.54
C ASP A 121 19.16 -8.30 -2.39
N ASP A 122 20.22 -7.60 -2.74
CA ASP A 122 20.28 -6.14 -2.71
C ASP A 122 19.24 -5.47 -3.64
N ASP A 123 18.89 -6.13 -4.75
CA ASP A 123 17.87 -5.63 -5.68
C ASP A 123 16.48 -5.77 -5.10
N TYR A 124 16.22 -6.87 -4.38
CA TYR A 124 14.97 -7.04 -3.64
C TYR A 124 14.84 -6.02 -2.51
N GLU A 125 15.92 -5.74 -1.78
CA GLU A 125 15.92 -4.74 -0.72
C GLU A 125 15.66 -3.33 -1.29
N ARG A 126 16.33 -2.96 -2.37
CA ARG A 126 16.08 -1.68 -3.07
C ARG A 126 14.64 -1.57 -3.56
N CYS A 127 14.08 -2.63 -4.14
CA CYS A 127 12.69 -2.67 -4.57
C CYS A 127 11.73 -2.47 -3.39
N PHE A 128 11.98 -3.16 -2.28
CA PHE A 128 11.17 -3.01 -1.06
C PHE A 128 11.21 -1.57 -0.54
N GLU A 129 12.39 -0.98 -0.41
CA GLU A 129 12.55 0.39 0.09
C GLU A 129 11.90 1.42 -0.83
N GLN A 130 12.00 1.23 -2.15
CA GLN A 130 11.33 2.07 -3.12
C GLN A 130 9.80 2.01 -2.95
N ILE A 131 9.23 0.81 -2.87
CA ILE A 131 7.79 0.63 -2.65
C ILE A 131 7.38 1.20 -1.29
N ALA A 132 8.16 0.98 -0.23
CA ALA A 132 7.87 1.50 1.10
C ALA A 132 7.84 3.03 1.13
N HIS A 133 8.78 3.69 0.46
CA HIS A 133 8.79 5.14 0.32
C HIS A 133 7.53 5.65 -0.40
N LEU A 134 7.15 5.03 -1.52
CA LEU A 134 5.98 5.43 -2.31
C LEU A 134 4.67 5.21 -1.53
N VAL A 135 4.51 4.03 -0.91
CA VAL A 135 3.32 3.71 -0.11
C VAL A 135 3.18 4.65 1.08
N LYS A 136 4.28 4.95 1.78
CA LYS A 136 4.27 5.91 2.88
C LYS A 136 3.85 7.30 2.42
N LYS A 137 4.40 7.78 1.31
CA LYS A 137 4.05 9.09 0.74
C LYS A 137 2.58 9.16 0.32
N ILE A 138 2.05 8.11 -0.32
CA ILE A 138 0.63 7.99 -0.67
C ILE A 138 -0.23 8.04 0.60
N TRP A 139 0.16 7.29 1.62
CA TRP A 139 -0.53 7.30 2.91
C TRP A 139 -0.61 8.70 3.52
N GLU A 140 0.53 9.38 3.63
CA GLU A 140 0.64 10.70 4.25
C GLU A 140 -0.08 11.81 3.47
N GLU A 141 -0.02 11.78 2.14
CA GLU A 141 -0.49 12.89 1.30
C GLU A 141 -1.90 12.68 0.71
N ARG A 142 -2.37 11.43 0.60
CA ARG A 142 -3.59 11.10 -0.15
C ARG A 142 -4.65 10.32 0.64
N LEU A 143 -4.24 9.52 1.63
CA LEU A 143 -5.14 8.59 2.30
C LEU A 143 -5.44 8.95 3.77
N GLY A 144 -5.02 10.14 4.23
CA GLY A 144 -5.34 10.64 5.55
C GLY A 144 -4.32 10.30 6.64
N GLY A 145 -3.10 9.89 6.27
CA GLY A 145 -2.01 9.60 7.24
C GLY A 145 -1.57 10.81 8.07
N ASN A 146 -1.98 12.01 7.68
CA ASN A 146 -1.71 13.27 8.36
C ASN A 146 -3.01 13.96 8.83
N GLU A 147 -4.07 13.22 9.13
CA GLU A 147 -5.27 13.84 9.71
C GLU A 147 -4.92 14.52 11.05
N MET A 148 -4.92 15.85 11.05
CA MET A 148 -4.82 16.65 12.26
C MET A 148 -6.15 16.65 13.01
N ILE A 149 -6.14 16.28 14.29
CA ILE A 149 -7.31 16.38 15.16
C ILE A 149 -7.28 17.74 15.87
N GLY A 150 -8.13 18.65 15.43
CA GLY A 150 -8.29 19.95 16.09
C GLY A 150 -9.05 19.82 17.41
N ILE A 151 -8.40 20.18 18.53
CA ILE A 151 -9.02 20.17 19.86
C ILE A 151 -9.19 21.59 20.37
N GLY A 152 -10.45 22.04 20.47
CA GLY A 152 -10.82 23.30 21.12
C GLY A 152 -11.16 23.09 22.62
N SER A 153 -10.85 24.09 23.46
CA SER A 153 -11.35 24.14 24.82
C SER A 153 -11.58 25.58 25.25
N ASP A 154 -12.51 25.78 26.18
CA ASP A 154 -12.64 26.99 26.93
C ASP A 154 -11.63 27.05 28.10
N HIS A 155 -11.70 28.11 28.91
CA HIS A 155 -10.79 28.32 30.05
C HIS A 155 -10.89 27.21 31.12
N GLY A 156 -12.06 26.57 31.28
CA GLY A 156 -12.28 25.49 32.26
C GLY A 156 -11.78 24.12 31.79
N GLY A 157 -11.63 23.93 30.49
CA GLY A 157 -11.28 22.66 29.88
C GLY A 157 -9.78 22.45 29.60
N TYR A 158 -8.91 23.41 29.91
CA TYR A 158 -7.51 23.38 29.49
C TYR A 158 -6.73 22.14 29.96
N ALA A 159 -6.88 21.71 31.21
CA ALA A 159 -6.20 20.55 31.74
C ALA A 159 -6.65 19.25 31.05
N LEU A 160 -7.95 19.11 30.77
CA LEU A 160 -8.51 18.00 30.04
C LEU A 160 -8.01 18.00 28.57
N LYS A 161 -7.99 19.16 27.93
CA LYS A 161 -7.44 19.35 26.60
C LYS A 161 -6.01 18.82 26.52
N GLN A 162 -5.13 19.24 27.45
CA GLN A 162 -3.73 18.80 27.46
C GLN A 162 -3.59 17.28 27.66
N ALA A 163 -4.43 16.66 28.49
CA ALA A 163 -4.45 15.22 28.70
C ALA A 163 -4.89 14.47 27.43
N VAL A 164 -5.88 15.00 26.69
CA VAL A 164 -6.36 14.43 25.45
C VAL A 164 -5.32 14.59 24.33
N ILE A 165 -4.69 15.76 24.18
CA ILE A 165 -3.60 16.01 23.24
C ILE A 165 -2.50 14.98 23.46
N LYS A 166 -1.99 14.88 24.69
CA LYS A 166 -0.94 13.92 25.01
C LYS A 166 -1.35 12.47 24.68
N HIS A 167 -2.58 12.08 25.00
CA HIS A 167 -3.08 10.74 24.68
C HIS A 167 -3.14 10.47 23.17
N LEU A 168 -3.50 11.47 22.36
CA LEU A 168 -3.55 11.36 20.91
C LEU A 168 -2.14 11.33 20.31
N GLU A 169 -1.23 12.18 20.79
CA GLU A 169 0.19 12.16 20.39
C GLU A 169 0.86 10.83 20.73
N ASP A 170 0.62 10.27 21.92
CA ASP A 170 1.11 8.95 22.34
C ASP A 170 0.58 7.82 21.45
N LYS A 171 -0.55 8.05 20.76
CA LYS A 171 -1.13 7.13 19.76
C LYS A 171 -0.73 7.45 18.32
N GLY A 172 0.11 8.45 18.10
CA GLY A 172 0.64 8.81 16.79
C GLY A 172 -0.25 9.71 15.95
N TYR A 173 -1.29 10.31 16.53
CA TYR A 173 -2.09 11.32 15.84
C TYR A 173 -1.41 12.70 15.89
N ALA A 174 -1.49 13.45 14.79
CA ALA A 174 -1.12 14.86 14.77
C ALA A 174 -2.27 15.69 15.39
N VAL A 175 -1.97 16.56 16.35
CA VAL A 175 -2.98 17.34 17.10
C VAL A 175 -2.65 18.83 17.05
#